data_6004df6a257e449b8e0d3365ae016a68
#
_entry.id   6004df6a257e449b8e0d3365ae016a68
#
_cell.length_a   1.000
_cell.length_b   1.000
_cell.length_c   1.000
_cell.angle_alpha   90.00
_cell.angle_beta   90.00
_cell.angle_gamma   90.00
#
_symmetry.space_group_name_H-M   'P 1'
#
loop_
_entity.id
_entity.type
_entity.pdbx_description
1 polymer ?
#
loop_
_entity_poly.entity_id
_entity_poly.type
_entity_poly.pdbx_seq_one_letter_code
_entity_poly.pdbx_strand_id
1 'polypeptide(L)'
;LVPLVLFFSHGGWPTAIAAFVMLCFHFGILSSIPMGVPLEWNVFMMFSVLSLFVGHASVGLGDLTTPLPILLFAVVAGTVVVGNLLPRKVSFLPGMRYYAGNWDTTLWCIKPTADAKIAKGVVAIASMPAAQLEKFYGSKEAAQIPMYMGYAFRAFNTHGRALFTLAHRAMADQNEDDYVLTDGERICSTAIGWNFGDGHFSNEQLVAAIHKRCHFEPGEVRVVMLDAQPIHNPTQQYRLVDAATGEFERGYVRVADMVTRQPWADDVPVHVLSNVTPA
;
A
#
# COMPACT_ATOMS: atom_id res chain seq x y z
N LEU A 1 7.52 10.49 -23.04
CA LEU A 1 7.57 10.48 -24.52
C LEU A 1 7.12 9.13 -25.10
N VAL A 2 7.67 7.99 -24.63
CA VAL A 2 7.37 6.66 -25.21
C VAL A 2 5.87 6.32 -25.22
N PRO A 3 5.09 6.49 -24.11
CA PRO A 3 3.64 6.27 -24.18
C PRO A 3 2.91 7.14 -25.19
N LEU A 4 3.34 8.38 -25.40
CA LEU A 4 2.75 9.25 -26.41
C LEU A 4 2.98 8.72 -27.81
N VAL A 5 4.17 8.18 -28.10
CA VAL A 5 4.43 7.55 -29.40
C VAL A 5 3.47 6.36 -29.61
N LEU A 6 3.25 5.52 -28.59
CA LEU A 6 2.31 4.41 -28.67
C LEU A 6 0.89 4.86 -29.01
N PHE A 7 0.41 5.94 -28.37
CA PHE A 7 -0.95 6.46 -28.60
C PHE A 7 -1.15 7.10 -29.97
N PHE A 8 -0.10 7.67 -30.57
CA PHE A 8 -0.26 8.48 -31.81
C PHE A 8 0.34 7.84 -33.05
N SER A 9 1.09 6.74 -32.93
CA SER A 9 1.79 6.14 -34.10
C SER A 9 0.95 5.14 -34.90
N HIS A 10 -0.14 4.62 -34.35
CA HIS A 10 -1.08 3.70 -35.01
C HIS A 10 -0.42 2.54 -35.79
N GLY A 11 0.70 2.02 -35.29
CA GLY A 11 1.43 0.93 -35.92
C GLY A 11 2.74 1.35 -36.60
N GLY A 12 3.38 0.41 -37.28
CA GLY A 12 4.67 0.61 -37.96
C GLY A 12 5.88 0.65 -37.02
N TRP A 13 7.02 1.07 -37.56
CA TRP A 13 8.29 1.09 -36.81
C TRP A 13 8.28 1.96 -35.54
N PRO A 14 7.64 3.16 -35.50
CA PRO A 14 7.59 3.94 -34.29
C PRO A 14 6.88 3.22 -33.15
N THR A 15 5.73 2.58 -33.44
CA THR A 15 5.00 1.77 -32.46
C THR A 15 5.83 0.58 -31.99
N ALA A 16 6.50 -0.13 -32.90
CA ALA A 16 7.31 -1.29 -32.55
C ALA A 16 8.48 -0.92 -31.62
N ILE A 17 9.19 0.17 -31.92
CA ILE A 17 10.27 0.67 -31.07
C ILE A 17 9.74 1.10 -29.70
N ALA A 18 8.66 1.87 -29.66
CA ALA A 18 8.06 2.33 -28.43
C ALA A 18 7.54 1.16 -27.58
N ALA A 19 6.89 0.18 -28.17
CA ALA A 19 6.44 -1.05 -27.51
C ALA A 19 7.63 -1.82 -26.94
N PHE A 20 8.69 -2.01 -27.70
CA PHE A 20 9.91 -2.67 -27.23
C PHE A 20 10.53 -1.96 -26.03
N VAL A 21 10.66 -0.65 -26.07
CA VAL A 21 11.18 0.15 -24.94
C VAL A 21 10.30 -0.02 -23.70
N MET A 22 8.96 0.02 -23.85
CA MET A 22 8.04 -0.20 -22.73
C MET A 22 8.14 -1.62 -22.16
N LEU A 23 8.27 -2.64 -23.02
CA LEU A 23 8.48 -4.02 -22.56
C LEU A 23 9.79 -4.16 -21.79
N CYS A 24 10.90 -3.59 -22.28
CA CYS A 24 12.18 -3.57 -21.56
C CYS A 24 12.06 -2.85 -20.20
N PHE A 25 11.36 -1.73 -20.16
CA PHE A 25 11.13 -0.98 -18.92
C PHE A 25 10.35 -1.81 -17.87
N HIS A 26 9.21 -2.39 -18.26
CA HIS A 26 8.41 -3.22 -17.37
C HIS A 26 9.12 -4.51 -16.97
N PHE A 27 9.87 -5.12 -17.89
CA PHE A 27 10.71 -6.28 -17.58
C PHE A 27 11.84 -5.92 -16.60
N GLY A 28 12.45 -4.74 -16.76
CA GLY A 28 13.45 -4.21 -15.82
C GLY A 28 12.88 -4.06 -14.40
N ILE A 29 11.67 -3.51 -14.26
CA ILE A 29 11.00 -3.42 -12.94
C ILE A 29 10.71 -4.82 -12.40
N LEU A 30 10.15 -5.70 -13.23
CA LEU A 30 9.81 -7.08 -12.88
C LEU A 30 11.01 -7.85 -12.32
N SER A 31 12.19 -7.68 -12.95
CA SER A 31 13.42 -8.36 -12.57
C SER A 31 14.15 -7.74 -11.38
N SER A 32 13.86 -6.46 -11.06
CA SER A 32 14.61 -5.71 -10.05
C SER A 32 13.84 -5.54 -8.73
N ILE A 33 12.52 -5.69 -8.73
CA ILE A 33 11.67 -5.45 -7.57
C ILE A 33 10.86 -6.73 -7.25
N PRO A 34 11.33 -7.56 -6.32
CA PRO A 34 10.68 -8.84 -5.97
C PRO A 34 9.50 -8.61 -5.00
N MET A 35 8.54 -7.81 -5.39
CA MET A 35 7.34 -7.51 -4.61
C MET A 35 6.10 -7.85 -5.42
N GLY A 36 5.06 -8.39 -4.77
CA GLY A 36 3.86 -8.89 -5.42
C GLY A 36 3.17 -7.88 -6.35
N VAL A 37 2.86 -6.69 -5.83
CA VAL A 37 2.16 -5.64 -6.62
C VAL A 37 2.95 -5.19 -7.85
N PRO A 38 4.24 -4.83 -7.76
CA PRO A 38 5.04 -4.54 -8.94
C PRO A 38 5.12 -5.69 -9.93
N LEU A 39 5.18 -6.95 -9.48
CA LEU A 39 5.20 -8.12 -10.35
C LEU A 39 3.90 -8.22 -11.16
N GLU A 40 2.77 -8.26 -10.51
CA GLU A 40 1.45 -8.41 -11.15
C GLU A 40 1.15 -7.26 -12.09
N TRP A 41 1.38 -6.03 -11.64
CA TRP A 41 1.18 -4.82 -12.45
C TRP A 41 2.03 -4.82 -13.72
N ASN A 42 3.32 -5.11 -13.60
CA ASN A 42 4.21 -5.05 -14.74
C ASN A 42 3.92 -6.17 -15.76
N VAL A 43 3.56 -7.37 -15.31
CA VAL A 43 3.07 -8.43 -16.19
C VAL A 43 1.82 -7.97 -16.95
N PHE A 44 0.83 -7.41 -16.25
CA PHE A 44 -0.37 -6.87 -16.87
C PHE A 44 -0.06 -5.77 -17.89
N MET A 45 0.84 -4.83 -17.54
CA MET A 45 1.25 -3.74 -18.45
C MET A 45 1.96 -4.25 -19.71
N MET A 46 2.81 -5.28 -19.58
CA MET A 46 3.46 -5.89 -20.74
C MET A 46 2.45 -6.52 -21.70
N PHE A 47 1.48 -7.29 -21.18
CA PHE A 47 0.38 -7.82 -22.00
C PHE A 47 -0.48 -6.72 -22.60
N SER A 48 -0.76 -5.65 -21.84
CA SER A 48 -1.54 -4.51 -22.34
C SER A 48 -0.82 -3.79 -23.50
N VAL A 49 0.50 -3.57 -23.39
CA VAL A 49 1.29 -2.98 -24.48
C VAL A 49 1.22 -3.83 -25.74
N LEU A 50 1.41 -5.15 -25.61
CA LEU A 50 1.34 -6.07 -26.75
C LEU A 50 -0.07 -6.13 -27.36
N SER A 51 -1.10 -6.27 -26.53
CA SER A 51 -2.47 -6.37 -27.00
C SER A 51 -2.95 -5.09 -27.67
N LEU A 52 -2.80 -3.94 -26.99
CA LEU A 52 -3.37 -2.67 -27.45
C LEU A 52 -2.59 -2.08 -28.63
N PHE A 53 -1.26 -2.04 -28.54
CA PHE A 53 -0.44 -1.27 -29.48
C PHE A 53 0.24 -2.12 -30.56
N VAL A 54 0.31 -3.43 -30.40
CA VAL A 54 0.82 -4.34 -31.43
C VAL A 54 -0.33 -5.12 -32.08
N GLY A 55 -1.13 -5.82 -31.27
CA GLY A 55 -2.22 -6.65 -31.76
C GLY A 55 -3.42 -5.84 -32.32
N HIS A 56 -3.69 -4.67 -31.76
CA HIS A 56 -4.84 -3.83 -32.11
C HIS A 56 -4.44 -2.39 -32.45
N ALA A 57 -3.26 -2.19 -33.04
CA ALA A 57 -2.69 -0.87 -33.34
C ALA A 57 -3.58 0.02 -34.23
N SER A 58 -4.41 -0.58 -35.07
CA SER A 58 -5.33 0.11 -35.98
C SER A 58 -6.70 0.43 -35.37
N VAL A 59 -7.01 -0.10 -34.18
CA VAL A 59 -8.29 0.11 -33.51
C VAL A 59 -8.27 1.44 -32.78
N GLY A 60 -9.26 2.28 -33.06
CA GLY A 60 -9.43 3.57 -32.39
C GLY A 60 -10.83 3.73 -31.76
N LEU A 61 -11.07 4.86 -31.12
CA LEU A 61 -12.38 5.15 -30.52
C LEU A 61 -13.53 5.16 -31.53
N GLY A 62 -13.24 5.47 -32.79
CA GLY A 62 -14.23 5.45 -33.89
C GLY A 62 -14.71 4.06 -34.25
N ASP A 63 -13.96 3.02 -33.92
CA ASP A 63 -14.31 1.62 -34.20
C ASP A 63 -15.28 1.05 -33.17
N LEU A 64 -15.45 1.75 -32.06
CA LEU A 64 -16.39 1.35 -31.00
C LEU A 64 -17.81 1.81 -31.36
N THR A 65 -18.75 0.87 -31.34
CA THR A 65 -20.16 1.19 -31.55
C THR A 65 -20.74 1.96 -30.37
N THR A 66 -21.45 3.06 -30.64
CA THR A 66 -22.26 3.74 -29.61
C THR A 66 -23.40 2.81 -29.15
N PRO A 67 -23.62 2.62 -27.84
CA PRO A 67 -23.21 3.45 -26.70
C PRO A 67 -21.95 2.98 -25.94
N LEU A 68 -21.20 1.99 -26.43
CA LEU A 68 -20.10 1.37 -25.69
C LEU A 68 -19.02 2.38 -25.20
N PRO A 69 -18.48 3.29 -26.03
CA PRO A 69 -17.50 4.27 -25.56
C PRO A 69 -18.06 5.20 -24.46
N ILE A 70 -19.34 5.56 -24.54
CA ILE A 70 -20.00 6.38 -23.51
C ILE A 70 -20.09 5.63 -22.18
N LEU A 71 -20.51 4.36 -22.24
CA LEU A 71 -20.58 3.50 -21.06
C LEU A 71 -19.19 3.30 -20.44
N LEU A 72 -18.18 3.02 -21.26
CA LEU A 72 -16.82 2.81 -20.79
C LEU A 72 -16.26 4.07 -20.09
N PHE A 73 -16.45 5.24 -20.71
CA PHE A 73 -16.07 6.51 -20.11
C PHE A 73 -16.81 6.76 -18.78
N ALA A 74 -18.11 6.51 -18.74
CA ALA A 74 -18.91 6.68 -17.53
C ALA A 74 -18.45 5.75 -16.41
N VAL A 75 -18.10 4.48 -16.72
CA VAL A 75 -17.56 3.53 -15.74
C VAL A 75 -16.22 4.00 -15.22
N VAL A 76 -15.28 4.38 -16.09
CA VAL A 76 -13.94 4.82 -15.69
C VAL A 76 -14.02 6.11 -14.87
N ALA A 77 -14.65 7.15 -15.40
CA ALA A 77 -14.79 8.43 -14.71
C ALA A 77 -15.61 8.31 -13.43
N GLY A 78 -16.70 7.53 -13.46
CA GLY A 78 -17.53 7.24 -12.30
C GLY A 78 -16.77 6.53 -11.20
N THR A 79 -15.93 5.57 -11.53
CA THR A 79 -15.09 4.85 -10.56
C THR A 79 -14.12 5.80 -9.87
N VAL A 80 -13.49 6.72 -10.60
CA VAL A 80 -12.60 7.73 -10.02
C VAL A 80 -13.37 8.66 -9.08
N VAL A 81 -14.51 9.19 -9.51
CA VAL A 81 -15.34 10.08 -8.69
C VAL A 81 -15.82 9.38 -7.43
N VAL A 82 -16.42 8.20 -7.56
CA VAL A 82 -16.90 7.41 -6.41
C VAL A 82 -15.75 7.04 -5.49
N GLY A 83 -14.60 6.66 -6.04
CA GLY A 83 -13.41 6.33 -5.26
C GLY A 83 -12.87 7.49 -4.42
N ASN A 84 -13.01 8.72 -4.90
CA ASN A 84 -12.60 9.91 -4.13
C ASN A 84 -13.65 10.40 -3.14
N LEU A 85 -14.93 10.17 -3.40
CA LEU A 85 -16.01 10.54 -2.48
C LEU A 85 -16.27 9.46 -1.41
N LEU A 86 -16.16 8.20 -1.79
CA LEU A 86 -16.40 7.02 -0.93
C LEU A 86 -15.15 6.11 -0.92
N PRO A 87 -14.03 6.56 -0.35
CA PRO A 87 -12.73 5.90 -0.46
C PRO A 87 -12.71 4.48 0.15
N ARG A 88 -13.63 4.17 1.06
CA ARG A 88 -13.79 2.82 1.64
C ARG A 88 -14.49 1.81 0.70
N LYS A 89 -15.12 2.29 -0.38
CA LYS A 89 -15.88 1.43 -1.32
C LYS A 89 -15.14 1.10 -2.59
N VAL A 90 -14.14 1.91 -2.94
CA VAL A 90 -13.34 1.73 -4.14
C VAL A 90 -11.87 1.72 -3.75
N SER A 91 -11.14 0.70 -4.19
CA SER A 91 -9.70 0.59 -3.95
C SER A 91 -8.96 1.84 -4.47
N PHE A 92 -7.85 2.16 -3.84
CA PHE A 92 -7.06 3.36 -4.15
C PHE A 92 -6.55 3.38 -5.61
N LEU A 93 -6.31 2.24 -6.24
CA LEU A 93 -5.84 2.17 -7.63
C LEU A 93 -6.90 2.61 -8.63
N PRO A 94 -8.08 1.97 -8.74
CA PRO A 94 -9.13 2.42 -9.65
C PRO A 94 -9.69 3.79 -9.26
N GLY A 95 -9.61 4.18 -7.98
CA GLY A 95 -9.94 5.53 -7.51
C GLY A 95 -8.87 6.59 -7.84
N MET A 96 -7.72 6.19 -8.41
CA MET A 96 -6.57 7.06 -8.74
C MET A 96 -6.06 7.88 -7.54
N ARG A 97 -6.05 7.28 -6.34
CA ARG A 97 -5.71 7.96 -5.08
C ARG A 97 -4.29 7.67 -4.58
N TYR A 98 -3.50 6.96 -5.37
CA TYR A 98 -2.19 6.46 -4.98
C TYR A 98 -1.25 7.55 -4.43
N TYR A 99 -1.16 8.69 -5.11
CA TYR A 99 -0.28 9.79 -4.69
C TYR A 99 -0.87 10.72 -3.63
N ALA A 100 -2.19 10.73 -3.45
CA ALA A 100 -2.82 11.48 -2.38
C ALA A 100 -2.60 10.82 -1.01
N GLY A 101 -2.46 9.51 -0.99
CA GLY A 101 -2.24 8.74 0.21
C GLY A 101 -3.41 8.72 1.17
N ASN A 102 -4.61 8.91 0.68
CA ASN A 102 -5.83 8.97 1.48
C ASN A 102 -6.60 7.63 1.52
N TRP A 103 -5.91 6.51 1.31
CA TRP A 103 -6.46 5.16 1.48
C TRP A 103 -6.14 4.59 2.86
N ASP A 104 -6.84 3.54 3.25
CA ASP A 104 -6.53 2.79 4.47
C ASP A 104 -5.10 2.26 4.42
N THR A 105 -4.37 2.42 5.51
CA THR A 105 -2.99 1.95 5.63
C THR A 105 -2.74 1.48 7.05
N THR A 106 -1.93 0.44 7.21
CA THR A 106 -1.47 -0.01 8.50
C THR A 106 0.06 -0.08 8.56
N LEU A 107 0.61 0.32 9.72
CA LEU A 107 2.01 0.12 10.07
C LEU A 107 2.06 -0.76 11.31
N TRP A 108 2.76 -1.87 11.21
CA TRP A 108 2.90 -2.86 12.26
C TRP A 108 4.25 -2.68 12.95
N CYS A 109 4.21 -2.45 14.24
CA CYS A 109 5.35 -2.43 15.15
C CYS A 109 5.41 -3.81 15.81
N ILE A 110 6.41 -4.63 15.46
CA ILE A 110 6.46 -6.06 15.79
C ILE A 110 7.74 -6.34 16.58
N LYS A 111 7.60 -6.92 17.78
CA LYS A 111 8.75 -7.42 18.53
C LYS A 111 9.31 -8.71 17.90
N PRO A 112 10.62 -9.00 18.01
CA PRO A 112 11.23 -10.21 17.46
C PRO A 112 10.56 -11.51 17.93
N THR A 113 10.05 -11.54 19.16
CA THR A 113 9.28 -12.68 19.70
C THR A 113 7.98 -12.91 18.91
N ALA A 114 7.27 -11.84 18.59
CA ALA A 114 6.04 -11.90 17.80
C ALA A 114 6.32 -12.23 16.32
N ASP A 115 7.42 -11.71 15.75
CA ASP A 115 7.85 -12.06 14.39
C ASP A 115 8.08 -13.57 14.27
N ALA A 116 8.75 -14.19 15.25
CA ALA A 116 8.93 -15.63 15.30
C ALA A 116 7.59 -16.40 15.43
N LYS A 117 6.62 -15.87 16.19
CA LYS A 117 5.27 -16.45 16.30
C LYS A 117 4.53 -16.38 14.96
N ILE A 118 4.61 -15.23 14.25
CA ILE A 118 4.03 -15.06 12.92
C ILE A 118 4.66 -16.03 11.93
N ALA A 119 5.98 -16.10 11.89
CA ALA A 119 6.71 -16.98 11.01
C ALA A 119 6.32 -18.46 11.20
N LYS A 120 6.02 -18.89 12.44
CA LYS A 120 5.59 -20.23 12.74
C LYS A 120 4.10 -20.49 12.52
N GLY A 121 3.24 -19.49 12.84
CA GLY A 121 1.80 -19.68 12.89
C GLY A 121 1.05 -19.30 11.62
N VAL A 122 1.61 -18.37 10.82
CA VAL A 122 0.92 -17.81 9.66
C VAL A 122 1.53 -18.27 8.34
N VAL A 123 2.80 -18.63 8.32
CA VAL A 123 3.57 -18.88 7.09
C VAL A 123 3.28 -20.24 6.46
N ALA A 124 2.04 -20.41 5.98
CA ALA A 124 1.75 -21.51 5.07
C ALA A 124 1.98 -21.17 3.59
N ILE A 125 1.99 -19.86 3.23
CA ILE A 125 2.03 -19.41 1.84
C ILE A 125 3.42 -18.88 1.47
N ALA A 126 4.01 -18.03 2.31
CA ALA A 126 5.31 -17.43 2.06
C ALA A 126 6.06 -17.14 3.36
N SER A 127 7.38 -17.09 3.31
CA SER A 127 8.19 -16.64 4.45
C SER A 127 7.98 -15.13 4.70
N MET A 128 8.27 -14.67 5.91
CA MET A 128 8.18 -13.24 6.27
C MET A 128 8.94 -12.38 5.24
N PRO A 129 8.44 -11.18 4.93
CA PRO A 129 9.02 -10.32 3.89
C PRO A 129 10.52 -10.07 4.06
N ALA A 130 10.97 -9.85 5.30
CA ALA A 130 12.40 -9.67 5.58
C ALA A 130 13.23 -10.88 5.15
N ALA A 131 12.79 -12.10 5.47
CA ALA A 131 13.47 -13.32 5.08
C ALA A 131 13.44 -13.57 3.56
N GLN A 132 12.37 -13.20 2.88
CA GLN A 132 12.29 -13.27 1.42
C GLN A 132 13.29 -12.31 0.76
N LEU A 133 13.32 -11.06 1.24
CA LEU A 133 14.21 -10.02 0.72
C LEU A 133 15.68 -10.34 1.02
N GLU A 134 16.00 -10.85 2.23
CA GLU A 134 17.34 -11.30 2.55
C GLU A 134 17.82 -12.41 1.60
N LYS A 135 16.95 -13.36 1.31
CA LYS A 135 17.26 -14.45 0.36
C LYS A 135 17.48 -13.93 -1.06
N PHE A 136 16.74 -12.88 -1.46
CA PHE A 136 16.88 -12.27 -2.79
C PHE A 136 18.12 -11.38 -2.91
N TYR A 137 18.37 -10.52 -1.91
CA TYR A 137 19.48 -9.58 -1.92
C TYR A 137 20.80 -10.15 -1.39
N GLY A 138 20.76 -11.32 -0.77
CA GLY A 138 21.93 -12.02 -0.24
C GLY A 138 22.48 -11.48 1.08
N SER A 139 21.88 -10.43 1.64
CA SER A 139 22.25 -9.88 2.95
C SER A 139 21.08 -9.23 3.67
N LYS A 140 21.16 -9.21 5.01
CA LYS A 140 20.18 -8.58 5.89
C LYS A 140 20.10 -7.06 5.70
N GLU A 141 21.27 -6.43 5.56
CA GLU A 141 21.43 -5.00 5.40
C GLU A 141 20.78 -4.53 4.09
N ALA A 142 21.05 -5.23 2.98
CA ALA A 142 20.45 -4.94 1.70
C ALA A 142 18.93 -5.17 1.69
N ALA A 143 18.44 -6.15 2.43
CA ALA A 143 17.02 -6.43 2.58
C ALA A 143 16.25 -5.36 3.36
N GLN A 144 16.92 -4.61 4.25
CA GLN A 144 16.28 -3.55 5.02
C GLN A 144 15.81 -2.38 4.14
N ILE A 145 16.58 -2.01 3.10
CA ILE A 145 16.22 -0.88 2.23
C ILE A 145 14.80 -1.05 1.63
N PRO A 146 14.49 -2.14 0.91
CA PRO A 146 13.13 -2.34 0.41
C PRO A 146 12.09 -2.56 1.52
N MET A 147 12.47 -3.00 2.72
CA MET A 147 11.57 -3.03 3.86
C MET A 147 11.11 -1.63 4.27
N TYR A 148 12.03 -0.67 4.32
CA TYR A 148 11.70 0.71 4.63
C TYR A 148 10.90 1.40 3.51
N MET A 149 11.12 1.04 2.25
CA MET A 149 10.46 1.68 1.11
C MET A 149 8.93 1.59 1.17
N GLY A 150 8.34 0.50 1.67
CA GLY A 150 6.90 0.31 1.73
C GLY A 150 6.21 1.41 2.55
N TYR A 151 6.53 1.49 3.83
CA TYR A 151 5.90 2.50 4.70
C TYR A 151 6.49 3.89 4.53
N ALA A 152 7.76 4.04 4.13
CA ALA A 152 8.34 5.33 3.78
C ALA A 152 7.58 5.99 2.63
N PHE A 153 7.26 5.22 1.59
CA PHE A 153 6.44 5.72 0.48
C PHE A 153 5.10 6.28 0.98
N ARG A 154 4.46 5.59 1.91
CA ARG A 154 3.21 6.05 2.52
C ARG A 154 3.40 7.36 3.31
N ALA A 155 4.49 7.47 4.07
CA ALA A 155 4.82 8.68 4.83
C ALA A 155 5.13 9.89 3.95
N PHE A 156 5.61 9.70 2.72
CA PHE A 156 5.81 10.80 1.75
C PHE A 156 4.49 11.43 1.27
N ASN A 157 3.41 10.69 1.30
CA ASN A 157 2.10 11.19 0.90
C ASN A 157 1.49 12.11 1.96
N THR A 158 0.72 13.11 1.54
CA THR A 158 0.15 14.12 2.42
C THR A 158 -0.59 13.52 3.63
N HIS A 159 -1.49 12.57 3.38
CA HIS A 159 -2.29 11.93 4.43
C HIS A 159 -1.53 10.88 5.24
N GLY A 160 -0.32 10.52 4.86
CA GLY A 160 0.52 9.55 5.57
C GLY A 160 1.60 10.16 6.45
N ARG A 161 1.81 11.47 6.42
CA ARG A 161 2.94 12.14 7.09
C ARG A 161 2.96 12.02 8.62
N ALA A 162 1.84 11.68 9.24
CA ALA A 162 1.80 11.41 10.67
C ALA A 162 2.20 9.97 11.04
N LEU A 163 2.54 9.12 10.07
CA LEU A 163 2.73 7.69 10.31
C LEU A 163 3.82 7.39 11.34
N PHE A 164 4.97 8.09 11.26
CA PHE A 164 6.05 7.91 12.23
C PHE A 164 5.72 8.48 13.60
N THR A 165 5.11 9.66 13.67
CA THR A 165 4.61 10.22 14.95
C THR A 165 3.66 9.22 15.64
N LEU A 166 2.77 8.61 14.89
CA LEU A 166 1.81 7.64 15.43
C LEU A 166 2.47 6.30 15.79
N ALA A 167 3.53 5.90 15.08
CA ALA A 167 4.30 4.72 15.44
C ALA A 167 5.03 4.91 16.79
N HIS A 168 5.74 6.04 16.96
CA HIS A 168 6.36 6.40 18.24
C HIS A 168 5.31 6.45 19.37
N ARG A 169 4.16 7.06 19.09
CA ARG A 169 3.06 7.10 20.06
C ARG A 169 2.51 5.72 20.40
N ALA A 170 2.42 4.82 19.43
CA ALA A 170 1.96 3.45 19.66
C ALA A 170 2.93 2.64 20.53
N MET A 171 4.21 3.00 20.54
CA MET A 171 5.27 2.32 21.30
C MET A 171 5.70 3.05 22.56
N ALA A 172 5.12 4.23 22.88
CA ALA A 172 5.60 5.16 23.91
C ALA A 172 5.69 4.58 25.33
N ASP A 173 4.95 3.53 25.66
CA ASP A 173 5.01 2.81 26.93
C ASP A 173 6.03 1.65 26.95
N GLN A 174 6.78 1.47 25.85
CA GLN A 174 7.74 0.40 25.63
C GLN A 174 9.10 0.97 25.16
N ASN A 175 10.11 0.11 25.07
CA ASN A 175 11.35 0.48 24.39
C ASN A 175 11.14 0.34 22.87
N GLU A 176 11.21 1.45 22.15
CA GLU A 176 10.99 1.49 20.69
C GLU A 176 12.03 0.67 19.91
N ASP A 177 13.26 0.58 20.41
CA ASP A 177 14.34 -0.20 19.79
C ASP A 177 14.06 -1.70 19.75
N ASP A 178 13.08 -2.17 20.55
CA ASP A 178 12.66 -3.56 20.55
C ASP A 178 11.72 -3.91 19.38
N TYR A 179 11.28 -2.91 18.59
CA TYR A 179 10.33 -3.14 17.53
C TYR A 179 10.93 -3.04 16.12
N VAL A 180 10.44 -3.89 15.24
CA VAL A 180 10.66 -3.79 13.80
C VAL A 180 9.39 -3.27 13.15
N LEU A 181 9.52 -2.19 12.39
CA LEU A 181 8.42 -1.61 11.64
C LEU A 181 8.19 -2.39 10.33
N THR A 182 6.96 -2.76 10.08
CA THR A 182 6.56 -3.52 8.89
C THR A 182 5.28 -2.95 8.30
N ASP A 183 5.28 -2.80 7.00
CA ASP A 183 4.11 -2.37 6.22
C ASP A 183 2.99 -3.41 6.27
N GLY A 184 1.76 -2.96 6.42
CA GLY A 184 0.59 -3.82 6.46
C GLY A 184 0.35 -4.61 5.19
N GLU A 185 0.70 -4.08 4.02
CA GLU A 185 0.63 -4.82 2.75
C GLU A 185 1.51 -6.07 2.79
N ARG A 186 2.68 -5.99 3.40
CA ARG A 186 3.61 -7.12 3.52
C ARG A 186 3.09 -8.19 4.45
N ILE A 187 2.48 -7.78 5.57
CA ILE A 187 1.80 -8.71 6.47
C ILE A 187 0.65 -9.41 5.74
N CYS A 188 -0.14 -8.66 4.99
CA CYS A 188 -1.24 -9.17 4.19
C CYS A 188 -0.76 -10.17 3.14
N SER A 189 0.28 -9.80 2.39
CA SER A 189 0.94 -10.65 1.39
C SER A 189 1.46 -11.96 1.98
N THR A 190 2.05 -11.91 3.18
CA THR A 190 2.50 -13.09 3.91
C THR A 190 1.34 -13.99 4.35
N ALA A 191 0.28 -13.38 4.90
CA ALA A 191 -0.82 -14.11 5.50
C ALA A 191 -1.78 -14.74 4.48
N ILE A 192 -2.08 -14.04 3.39
CA ILE A 192 -3.09 -14.43 2.40
C ILE A 192 -2.56 -14.53 0.96
N GLY A 193 -1.28 -14.25 0.72
CA GLY A 193 -0.67 -14.27 -0.60
C GLY A 193 -1.09 -13.13 -1.54
N TRP A 194 -1.78 -12.12 -1.02
CA TRP A 194 -2.31 -11.00 -1.79
C TRP A 194 -2.19 -9.69 -1.02
N ASN A 195 -1.68 -8.67 -1.65
CA ASN A 195 -1.48 -7.35 -1.04
C ASN A 195 -2.11 -6.19 -1.82
N PHE A 196 -2.90 -6.49 -2.85
CA PHE A 196 -3.57 -5.50 -3.67
C PHE A 196 -4.76 -4.91 -2.92
N GLY A 197 -4.79 -3.62 -2.73
CA GLY A 197 -5.86 -2.95 -2.00
C GLY A 197 -5.61 -2.92 -0.51
N ASP A 198 -4.47 -2.36 -0.14
CA ASP A 198 -4.17 -2.03 1.25
C ASP A 198 -5.37 -1.35 1.93
N GLY A 199 -5.61 -1.67 3.19
CA GLY A 199 -6.76 -1.24 3.95
C GLY A 199 -7.98 -2.14 3.81
N HIS A 200 -8.26 -2.73 2.65
CA HIS A 200 -9.34 -3.70 2.53
C HIS A 200 -8.99 -5.03 3.19
N PHE A 201 -7.73 -5.44 3.14
CA PHE A 201 -7.25 -6.69 3.71
C PHE A 201 -6.37 -6.49 4.95
N SER A 202 -5.60 -5.40 5.00
CA SER A 202 -4.82 -5.04 6.19
C SER A 202 -5.67 -4.19 7.13
N ASN A 203 -6.51 -4.82 7.92
CA ASN A 203 -7.47 -4.20 8.82
C ASN A 203 -7.55 -4.97 10.16
N GLU A 204 -8.48 -4.56 11.03
CA GLU A 204 -8.66 -5.18 12.35
C GLU A 204 -8.97 -6.67 12.27
N GLN A 205 -9.65 -7.11 11.22
CA GLN A 205 -9.98 -8.53 11.05
C GLN A 205 -8.71 -9.35 10.81
N LEU A 206 -7.76 -8.81 10.02
CA LEU A 206 -6.46 -9.45 9.82
C LEU A 206 -5.65 -9.49 11.12
N VAL A 207 -5.60 -8.38 11.87
CA VAL A 207 -4.92 -8.32 13.18
C VAL A 207 -5.48 -9.38 14.11
N ALA A 208 -6.80 -9.44 14.26
CA ALA A 208 -7.48 -10.41 15.11
C ALA A 208 -7.25 -11.86 14.64
N ALA A 209 -7.27 -12.10 13.32
CA ALA A 209 -7.05 -13.43 12.76
C ALA A 209 -5.60 -13.92 13.00
N ILE A 210 -4.63 -13.04 12.86
CA ILE A 210 -3.21 -13.36 13.13
C ILE A 210 -3.01 -13.58 14.63
N HIS A 211 -3.54 -12.68 15.49
CA HIS A 211 -3.47 -12.85 16.95
C HIS A 211 -4.08 -14.19 17.39
N LYS A 212 -5.24 -14.56 16.87
CA LYS A 212 -5.88 -15.84 17.19
C LYS A 212 -4.99 -17.07 16.92
N ARG A 213 -4.09 -16.97 15.93
CA ARG A 213 -3.15 -18.05 15.58
C ARG A 213 -1.84 -17.98 16.36
N CYS A 214 -1.37 -16.76 16.59
CA CYS A 214 -0.03 -16.51 17.13
C CYS A 214 -0.01 -16.31 18.65
N HIS A 215 -1.17 -16.00 19.27
CA HIS A 215 -1.30 -15.76 20.70
C HIS A 215 -0.29 -14.74 21.21
N PHE A 216 -0.37 -13.51 20.68
CA PHE A 216 0.51 -12.43 21.13
C PHE A 216 0.22 -12.03 22.57
N GLU A 217 1.27 -11.70 23.30
CA GLU A 217 1.16 -11.02 24.58
C GLU A 217 0.92 -9.52 24.38
N PRO A 218 0.30 -8.82 25.34
CA PRO A 218 0.14 -7.37 25.29
C PRO A 218 1.47 -6.66 25.01
N GLY A 219 1.49 -5.75 24.07
CA GLY A 219 2.68 -5.02 23.66
C GLY A 219 3.63 -5.75 22.71
N GLU A 220 3.38 -6.99 22.31
CA GLU A 220 4.22 -7.68 21.33
C GLU A 220 4.00 -7.19 19.90
N VAL A 221 2.76 -6.81 19.57
CA VAL A 221 2.39 -6.26 18.25
C VAL A 221 1.48 -5.06 18.46
N ARG A 222 1.93 -3.90 18.02
CA ARG A 222 1.16 -2.66 17.95
C ARG A 222 0.93 -2.27 16.50
N VAL A 223 -0.25 -1.81 16.18
CA VAL A 223 -0.62 -1.47 14.80
C VAL A 223 -1.17 -0.04 14.76
N VAL A 224 -0.53 0.78 13.95
CA VAL A 224 -1.07 2.08 13.56
C VAL A 224 -1.97 1.86 12.36
N MET A 225 -3.21 2.33 12.47
CA MET A 225 -4.19 2.27 11.38
C MET A 225 -4.57 3.69 10.96
N LEU A 226 -4.36 4.01 9.70
CA LEU A 226 -4.85 5.24 9.06
C LEU A 226 -6.08 4.91 8.23
N ASP A 227 -7.21 5.51 8.54
CA ASP A 227 -8.46 5.25 7.82
C ASP A 227 -8.48 5.94 6.45
N ALA A 228 -9.14 5.33 5.47
CA ALA A 228 -9.40 5.97 4.19
C ALA A 228 -10.29 7.21 4.36
N GLN A 229 -9.86 8.32 3.78
CA GLN A 229 -10.55 9.60 3.87
C GLN A 229 -10.82 10.15 2.47
N PRO A 230 -11.95 10.88 2.25
CA PRO A 230 -12.09 11.70 1.06
C PRO A 230 -10.92 12.69 0.95
N ILE A 231 -10.44 12.93 -0.28
CA ILE A 231 -9.24 13.76 -0.51
C ILE A 231 -9.38 15.20 0.02
N HIS A 232 -10.59 15.71 0.06
CA HIS A 232 -10.91 17.05 0.56
C HIS A 232 -11.08 17.14 2.08
N ASN A 233 -10.99 16.01 2.80
CA ASN A 233 -11.11 16.01 4.25
C ASN A 233 -9.87 16.71 4.87
N PRO A 234 -10.06 17.73 5.74
CA PRO A 234 -8.96 18.43 6.38
C PRO A 234 -8.24 17.62 7.48
N THR A 235 -8.74 16.43 7.79
CA THR A 235 -8.19 15.57 8.85
C THR A 235 -7.94 14.16 8.34
N GLN A 236 -6.90 13.51 8.89
CA GLN A 236 -6.64 12.09 8.76
C GLN A 236 -6.98 11.40 10.08
N GLN A 237 -7.95 10.50 10.06
CA GLN A 237 -8.29 9.70 11.22
C GLN A 237 -7.30 8.55 11.39
N TYR A 238 -7.03 8.21 12.65
CA TYR A 238 -6.16 7.10 13.01
C TYR A 238 -6.72 6.30 14.18
N ARG A 239 -6.23 5.08 14.32
CA ARG A 239 -6.42 4.20 15.48
C ARG A 239 -5.10 3.51 15.81
N LEU A 240 -4.84 3.36 17.11
CA LEU A 240 -3.74 2.58 17.63
C LEU A 240 -4.31 1.32 18.26
N VAL A 241 -3.83 0.18 17.81
CA VAL A 241 -4.34 -1.14 18.18
C VAL A 241 -3.20 -1.99 18.73
N ASP A 242 -3.41 -2.58 19.89
CA ASP A 242 -2.60 -3.70 20.36
C ASP A 242 -3.27 -5.01 19.90
N ALA A 243 -2.51 -5.89 19.28
CA ALA A 243 -3.08 -7.11 18.70
C ALA A 243 -3.71 -8.05 19.75
N ALA A 244 -3.23 -8.01 20.99
CA ALA A 244 -3.73 -8.83 22.08
C ALA A 244 -4.92 -8.21 22.80
N THR A 245 -4.91 -6.89 23.03
CA THR A 245 -5.89 -6.21 23.86
C THR A 245 -6.89 -5.36 23.08
N GLY A 246 -6.67 -5.13 21.78
CA GLY A 246 -7.53 -4.35 20.92
C GLY A 246 -7.13 -2.88 20.81
N GLU A 247 -8.08 -2.04 20.37
CA GLU A 247 -7.85 -0.61 20.19
C GLU A 247 -7.66 0.07 21.57
N PHE A 248 -6.58 0.83 21.69
CA PHE A 248 -6.29 1.57 22.93
C PHE A 248 -6.31 3.09 22.75
N GLU A 249 -6.21 3.58 21.52
CA GLU A 249 -6.34 5.00 21.22
C GLU A 249 -6.95 5.22 19.83
N ARG A 250 -7.75 6.27 19.69
CA ARG A 250 -8.18 6.83 18.41
C ARG A 250 -8.20 8.32 18.40
N GLY A 251 -8.01 8.90 17.22
CA GLY A 251 -8.01 10.34 17.07
C GLY A 251 -7.90 10.76 15.61
N TYR A 252 -7.45 11.97 15.43
CA TYR A 252 -7.16 12.53 14.12
C TYR A 252 -5.93 13.43 14.12
N VAL A 253 -5.37 13.63 12.95
CA VAL A 253 -4.30 14.58 12.67
C VAL A 253 -4.80 15.55 11.60
N ARG A 254 -4.53 16.83 11.73
CA ARG A 254 -4.91 17.80 10.70
C ARG A 254 -3.95 17.76 9.52
N VAL A 255 -4.49 17.76 8.31
CA VAL A 255 -3.69 17.79 7.08
C VAL A 255 -2.77 19.02 7.06
N ALA A 256 -3.25 20.17 7.52
CA ALA A 256 -2.46 21.40 7.61
C ALA A 256 -1.21 21.25 8.50
N ASP A 257 -1.29 20.47 9.57
CA ASP A 257 -0.15 20.22 10.46
C ASP A 257 0.83 19.22 9.83
N MET A 258 0.32 18.24 9.09
CA MET A 258 1.14 17.23 8.40
C MET A 258 1.97 17.82 7.26
N VAL A 259 1.38 18.71 6.43
CA VAL A 259 2.06 19.24 5.24
C VAL A 259 3.21 20.20 5.56
N THR A 260 3.26 20.75 6.76
CA THR A 260 4.34 21.62 7.23
C THR A 260 5.54 20.87 7.80
N ARG A 261 5.45 19.55 7.90
CA ARG A 261 6.49 18.69 8.49
C ARG A 261 7.09 17.73 7.48
N GLN A 262 8.27 17.23 7.83
CA GLN A 262 8.96 16.19 7.04
C GLN A 262 8.21 14.85 7.16
N PRO A 263 8.31 13.97 6.17
CA PRO A 263 7.66 12.66 6.18
C PRO A 263 8.01 11.76 7.38
N TRP A 264 9.18 11.96 7.96
CA TRP A 264 9.70 11.20 9.11
C TRP A 264 9.61 11.95 10.44
N ALA A 265 8.86 13.04 10.49
CA ALA A 265 8.68 13.80 11.73
C ALA A 265 7.95 12.96 12.78
N ASP A 266 8.37 13.12 14.02
CA ASP A 266 7.81 12.48 15.22
C ASP A 266 6.97 13.45 16.07
N ASP A 267 6.88 14.72 15.64
CA ASP A 267 6.26 15.84 16.37
C ASP A 267 4.97 16.37 15.74
N VAL A 268 4.32 15.60 14.87
CA VAL A 268 3.06 16.03 14.28
C VAL A 268 1.98 16.13 15.36
N PRO A 269 1.27 17.26 15.51
CA PRO A 269 0.23 17.40 16.53
C PRO A 269 -0.91 16.41 16.35
N VAL A 270 -1.17 15.63 17.38
CA VAL A 270 -2.19 14.58 17.42
C VAL A 270 -3.36 15.02 18.29
N HIS A 271 -4.58 14.85 17.79
CA HIS A 271 -5.81 15.14 18.50
C HIS A 271 -6.49 13.84 18.92
N VAL A 272 -6.36 13.47 20.17
CA VAL A 272 -6.94 12.25 20.74
C VAL A 272 -8.43 12.44 21.00
N LEU A 273 -9.26 11.52 20.53
CA LEU A 273 -10.70 11.50 20.74
C LEU A 273 -11.09 10.55 21.88
N SER A 274 -10.43 9.41 22.00
CA SER A 274 -10.63 8.46 23.09
C SER A 274 -9.34 7.68 23.36
N ASN A 275 -9.07 7.50 24.67
CA ASN A 275 -8.11 6.53 25.17
C ASN A 275 -8.91 5.42 25.84
N VAL A 276 -8.70 4.18 25.38
CA VAL A 276 -9.22 3.01 26.07
C VAL A 276 -8.05 2.42 26.84
N THR A 277 -8.12 2.49 28.17
CA THR A 277 -7.13 1.77 28.99
C THR A 277 -7.32 0.29 28.74
N PRO A 278 -6.28 -0.45 28.27
CA PRO A 278 -6.39 -1.91 28.16
C PRO A 278 -6.77 -2.51 29.52
N ALA A 279 -7.77 -3.36 29.50
CA ALA A 279 -8.24 -4.04 30.71
C ALA A 279 -7.24 -5.10 31.18
#